data_57fc6e643cc28ca93086aaec96a9a2cc
#
_entry.id   57fc6e643cc28ca93086aaec96a9a2cc
#
_cell.length_a   1.000
_cell.length_b   1.000
_cell.length_c   1.000
_cell.angle_alpha   90.00
_cell.angle_beta   90.00
_cell.angle_gamma   90.00
#
_symmetry.space_group_name_H-M   'P 1'
#
loop_
_entity.id
_entity.type
_entity.pdbx_description
1 polymer ?
#
loop_
_entity_poly.entity_id
_entity_poly.type
_entity_poly.pdbx_seq_one_letter_code
_entity_poly.pdbx_strand_id
1 'polypeptide(L)'
;MLRSATSIGADVIEAQAGSSKKDFANYLNIALKSANESKYWLNLLKDSGIGKGELVKNLEEDVTQIAKILGSSLVTIKKQEQRLKMPQ
;
A
#
# COMPACT_ATOMS: atom_id res chain seq x y z
N MET A 1 14.07 6.16 0.08
CA MET A 1 12.59 6.18 0.03
C MET A 1 12.01 6.68 -1.28
N LEU A 2 12.74 7.46 -2.03
CA LEU A 2 12.29 7.87 -3.38
C LEU A 2 12.04 6.68 -4.31
N ARG A 3 12.74 5.58 -4.08
CA ARG A 3 12.59 4.37 -4.88
C ARG A 3 11.42 3.51 -4.43
N SER A 4 10.85 3.80 -3.26
CA SER A 4 9.91 2.89 -2.63
C SER A 4 8.58 2.79 -3.37
N ALA A 5 8.02 3.90 -3.83
CA ALA A 5 6.74 3.85 -4.55
C ALA A 5 6.86 3.06 -5.85
N THR A 6 7.94 3.27 -6.61
CA THR A 6 8.19 2.55 -7.86
C THR A 6 8.48 1.08 -7.61
N SER A 7 9.32 0.78 -6.59
CA SER A 7 9.66 -0.59 -6.23
C SER A 7 8.44 -1.36 -5.75
N ILE A 8 7.59 -0.74 -4.94
CA ILE A 8 6.38 -1.37 -4.45
C ILE A 8 5.41 -1.65 -5.60
N GLY A 9 5.30 -0.71 -6.54
CA GLY A 9 4.48 -0.93 -7.73
C GLY A 9 4.96 -2.13 -8.53
N ALA A 10 6.28 -2.27 -8.72
CA ALA A 10 6.85 -3.40 -9.41
C ALA A 10 6.62 -4.71 -8.63
N ASP A 11 6.79 -4.67 -7.31
CA ASP A 11 6.56 -5.84 -6.45
C ASP A 11 5.11 -6.29 -6.49
N VAL A 12 4.17 -5.36 -6.53
CA VAL A 12 2.74 -5.68 -6.64
C VAL A 12 2.46 -6.38 -7.96
N ILE A 13 3.05 -5.91 -9.05
CA ILE A 13 2.87 -6.54 -10.36
C ILE A 13 3.43 -7.95 -10.37
N GLU A 14 4.62 -8.15 -9.80
CA GLU A 14 5.24 -9.48 -9.69
C GLU A 14 4.39 -10.41 -8.84
N ALA A 15 3.90 -9.94 -7.71
CA ALA A 15 3.06 -10.73 -6.83
C ALA A 15 1.77 -11.15 -7.54
N GLN A 16 1.18 -10.25 -8.31
CA GLN A 16 -0.01 -10.55 -9.07
C GLN A 16 0.23 -11.66 -10.09
N ALA A 17 1.37 -11.63 -10.75
CA ALA A 17 1.72 -12.63 -11.77
C ALA A 17 1.98 -14.01 -11.19
N GLY A 18 2.52 -14.08 -9.97
CA GLY A 18 2.95 -15.34 -9.36
C GLY A 18 2.01 -15.93 -8.33
N SER A 19 0.87 -15.31 -8.03
CA SER A 19 0.01 -15.71 -6.92
C SER A 19 -1.43 -15.96 -7.36
N SER A 20 -2.15 -16.77 -6.57
CA SER A 20 -3.60 -16.84 -6.69
C SER A 20 -4.20 -15.50 -6.28
N LYS A 21 -5.46 -15.25 -6.67
CA LYS A 21 -6.15 -14.01 -6.29
C LYS A 21 -6.26 -13.85 -4.78
N LYS A 22 -6.53 -14.96 -4.09
CA LYS A 22 -6.63 -14.94 -2.64
C LYS A 22 -5.30 -14.57 -1.98
N ASP A 23 -4.22 -15.19 -2.41
CA ASP A 23 -2.89 -14.92 -1.88
C ASP A 23 -2.47 -13.49 -2.17
N PHE A 24 -2.76 -13.01 -3.36
CA PHE A 24 -2.46 -11.64 -3.75
C PHE A 24 -3.23 -10.64 -2.89
N ALA A 25 -4.52 -10.89 -2.65
CA ALA A 25 -5.33 -10.04 -1.78
C ALA A 25 -4.78 -10.02 -0.35
N ASN A 26 -4.36 -11.17 0.17
CA ASN A 26 -3.74 -11.24 1.49
C ASN A 26 -2.44 -10.44 1.55
N TYR A 27 -1.62 -10.55 0.52
CA TYR A 27 -0.39 -9.76 0.39
C TYR A 27 -0.69 -8.26 0.45
N LEU A 28 -1.69 -7.81 -0.31
CA LEU A 28 -2.06 -6.40 -0.34
C LEU A 28 -2.59 -5.92 1.01
N ASN A 29 -3.37 -6.75 1.70
CA ASN A 29 -3.88 -6.40 3.04
C ASN A 29 -2.75 -6.23 4.04
N ILE A 30 -1.78 -7.12 4.04
CA ILE A 30 -0.63 -7.04 4.93
C ILE A 30 0.20 -5.79 4.60
N ALA A 31 0.43 -5.54 3.33
CA ALA A 31 1.20 -4.38 2.89
C ALA A 31 0.50 -3.07 3.26
N LEU A 32 -0.83 -3.01 3.10
CA LEU A 32 -1.60 -1.84 3.45
C LEU A 32 -1.58 -1.59 4.96
N LYS A 33 -1.68 -2.64 5.75
CA LYS A 33 -1.58 -2.53 7.20
C LYS A 33 -0.21 -1.97 7.60
N SER A 34 0.85 -2.46 6.98
CA SER A 34 2.21 -1.97 7.24
C SER A 34 2.37 -0.50 6.86
N ALA A 35 1.77 -0.10 5.73
CA ALA A 35 1.82 1.30 5.29
C ALA A 35 1.10 2.20 6.30
N ASN A 36 -0.06 1.78 6.81
CA ASN A 36 -0.81 2.55 7.79
C ASN A 36 -0.06 2.64 9.13
N GLU A 37 0.61 1.57 9.55
CA GLU A 37 1.44 1.61 10.74
C GLU A 37 2.61 2.58 10.57
N SER A 38 3.21 2.62 9.39
CA SER A 38 4.28 3.57 9.10
C SER A 38 3.79 5.01 9.20
N LYS A 39 2.59 5.29 8.72
CA LYS A 39 1.99 6.63 8.87
C LYS A 39 1.84 7.00 10.34
N TYR A 40 1.40 6.07 11.16
CA TYR A 40 1.23 6.28 12.59
C TYR A 40 2.58 6.67 13.24
N TRP A 41 3.63 5.91 12.95
CA TRP A 41 4.96 6.20 13.49
C TRP A 41 5.51 7.54 13.02
N LEU A 42 5.29 7.88 11.75
CA LEU A 42 5.72 9.17 11.22
C LEU A 42 5.00 10.33 11.90
N ASN A 43 3.70 10.17 12.18
CA ASN A 43 2.95 11.18 12.91
C ASN A 43 3.48 11.36 14.34
N LEU A 44 3.84 10.28 15.01
CA LEU A 44 4.44 10.36 16.35
C LEU A 44 5.77 11.10 16.32
N LEU A 45 6.61 10.83 15.33
CA LEU A 45 7.88 11.53 15.17
C LEU A 45 7.66 13.03 14.94
N LYS A 46 6.68 13.36 14.13
CA LYS A 46 6.34 14.74 13.84
C LYS A 46 5.85 15.48 15.09
N ASP A 47 4.97 14.84 15.87
CA ASP A 47 4.40 15.42 17.07
C ASP A 47 5.45 15.58 18.17
N SER A 48 6.44 14.70 18.22
CA SER A 48 7.49 14.78 19.23
C SER A 48 8.51 15.90 18.95
N GLY A 49 8.43 16.51 17.77
CA GLY A 49 9.36 17.56 17.37
C GLY A 49 10.69 17.04 16.82
N ILE A 50 10.93 15.75 16.89
CA ILE A 50 12.16 15.14 16.38
C ILE A 50 12.14 15.11 14.84
N GLY A 51 10.96 14.94 14.28
CA GLY A 51 10.80 14.76 12.85
C GLY A 51 10.26 15.98 12.11
N LYS A 52 10.74 17.17 12.46
CA LYS A 52 10.28 18.40 11.80
C LYS A 52 11.02 18.70 10.49
N GLY A 53 11.58 17.72 9.86
CA GLY A 53 12.32 17.94 8.66
C GLY A 53 11.50 17.66 7.41
N GLU A 54 12.03 18.13 6.31
CA GLU A 54 11.51 17.83 4.99
C GLU A 54 11.51 16.33 4.72
N LEU A 55 12.46 15.62 5.32
CA LEU A 55 12.57 14.18 5.17
C LEU A 55 11.31 13.47 5.68
N VAL A 56 10.83 13.83 6.87
CA VAL A 56 9.63 13.22 7.45
C VAL A 56 8.41 13.52 6.59
N LYS A 57 8.31 14.76 6.10
CA LYS A 57 7.22 15.15 5.21
C LYS A 57 7.24 14.33 3.93
N ASN A 58 8.40 14.14 3.34
CA ASN A 58 8.54 13.35 2.12
C ASN A 58 8.18 11.88 2.37
N LEU A 59 8.56 11.34 3.52
CA LEU A 59 8.21 9.97 3.90
C LEU A 59 6.70 9.82 4.07
N GLU A 60 6.04 10.81 4.69
CA GLU A 60 4.59 10.80 4.82
C GLU A 60 3.90 10.77 3.46
N GLU A 61 4.37 11.59 2.53
CA GLU A 61 3.80 11.64 1.18
C GLU A 61 3.98 10.30 0.46
N ASP A 62 5.16 9.71 0.57
CA ASP A 62 5.46 8.42 -0.05
C ASP A 62 4.55 7.32 0.51
N VAL A 63 4.43 7.25 1.83
CA VAL A 63 3.60 6.24 2.48
C VAL A 63 2.13 6.43 2.12
N THR A 64 1.67 7.67 2.04
CA THR A 64 0.29 7.96 1.63
C THR A 64 0.03 7.48 0.20
N GLN A 65 0.98 7.71 -0.72
CA GLN A 65 0.87 7.25 -2.09
C GLN A 65 0.83 5.73 -2.17
N ILE A 66 1.72 5.08 -1.43
CA ILE A 66 1.77 3.62 -1.35
C ILE A 66 0.44 3.07 -0.86
N ALA A 67 -0.12 3.64 0.20
CA ALA A 67 -1.39 3.21 0.75
C ALA A 67 -2.52 3.35 -0.28
N LYS A 68 -2.52 4.42 -1.07
CA LYS A 68 -3.51 4.62 -2.12
C LYS A 68 -3.41 3.55 -3.20
N ILE A 69 -2.19 3.24 -3.61
CA ILE A 69 -1.95 2.22 -4.64
C ILE A 69 -2.45 0.86 -4.14
N LEU A 70 -2.10 0.50 -2.92
CA LEU A 70 -2.49 -0.78 -2.33
C LEU A 70 -4.00 -0.86 -2.15
N GLY A 71 -4.62 0.21 -1.65
CA GLY A 71 -6.06 0.27 -1.48
C GLY A 71 -6.81 0.16 -2.80
N SER A 72 -6.34 0.86 -3.83
CA SER A 72 -6.94 0.80 -5.17
C SER A 72 -6.84 -0.60 -5.76
N SER A 73 -5.70 -1.26 -5.55
CA SER A 73 -5.50 -2.62 -6.04
C SER A 73 -6.45 -3.60 -5.37
N LEU A 74 -6.69 -3.45 -4.07
CA LEU A 74 -7.66 -4.28 -3.35
C LEU A 74 -9.08 -4.09 -3.86
N VAL A 75 -9.47 -2.83 -4.10
CA VAL A 75 -10.80 -2.53 -4.64
C VAL A 75 -10.98 -3.18 -6.01
N THR A 76 -9.97 -3.10 -6.86
CA THR A 76 -10.01 -3.69 -8.19
C THR A 76 -10.19 -5.21 -8.12
N ILE A 77 -9.44 -5.86 -7.23
CA ILE A 77 -9.53 -7.31 -7.05
C ILE A 77 -10.92 -7.72 -6.57
N LYS A 78 -11.47 -7.00 -5.61
CA LYS A 78 -12.81 -7.28 -5.09
C LYS A 78 -13.87 -7.14 -6.18
N LYS A 79 -13.75 -6.13 -7.02
CA LYS A 79 -14.65 -5.94 -8.16
C LYS A 79 -14.56 -7.08 -9.15
N GLN A 80 -13.34 -7.55 -9.43
CA GLN A 80 -13.13 -8.68 -10.33
C GLN A 80 -13.74 -9.95 -9.77
N GLU A 81 -13.60 -10.20 -8.48
CA GLU A 81 -14.20 -11.36 -7.83
C GLU A 81 -15.73 -11.32 -7.92
N GLN A 82 -16.31 -10.15 -7.70
CA GLN A 82 -17.76 -9.98 -7.79
C GLN A 82 -18.27 -10.25 -9.21
N ARG A 83 -17.54 -9.80 -10.22
CA ARG A 83 -17.90 -10.09 -11.61
C ARG A 83 -17.90 -11.57 -11.90
N LEU A 84 -16.91 -12.29 -11.40
CA LEU A 84 -16.79 -13.72 -11.63
C LEU A 84 -17.86 -14.53 -10.91
N LYS A 85 -18.35 -14.00 -9.78
CA LYS A 85 -19.40 -14.67 -8.99
C LYS A 85 -20.80 -14.35 -9.43
N MET A 86 -21.00 -13.30 -10.21
CA MET A 86 -22.33 -12.92 -10.68
C MET A 86 -22.78 -13.84 -11.80
N PRO A 87 -23.94 -14.48 -11.63
CA PRO A 87 -24.54 -15.23 -12.74
C PRO A 87 -24.97 -14.24 -13.83
N GLN A 88 -24.73 -14.63 -15.03
CA GLN A 88 -25.09 -13.78 -16.16
C GLN A 88 -26.41 -14.21 -16.75
#